data_3a39aa1c557007f9a65ec722a9ffb708
#
_entry.id   3a39aa1c557007f9a65ec722a9ffb708
#
_cell.length_a   1.000
_cell.length_b   1.000
_cell.length_c   1.000
_cell.angle_alpha   90.00
_cell.angle_beta   90.00
_cell.angle_gamma   90.00
#
_symmetry.space_group_name_H-M   'P 1'
#
loop_
_entity.id
_entity.type
_entity.pdbx_description
1 polymer ?
#
loop_
_entity_poly.entity_id
_entity_poly.type
_entity_poly.pdbx_seq_one_letter_code
_entity_poly.pdbx_strand_id
1 'polypeptide(L)'
;MNLKVISRNVGFALLASAFFMFLSILVSLAEGNDSALAAMIISFTITFIVGVFPFIFVRKSSNITLKDGYMIIVLSWLLSFVFGMLPYLLWGGPFSVINALFEAVSGYTTTGATILTDVEQLPDSLLFWRSSTHFIGGLGVVVFLLLIIPSSSPMRLRLTNMEVSSLSKEGYRTRTNKTVWVFAAVYLGITVSAFLCYWLAGMTAFDAINHAFSVVATGGFSTKNLSIASFDSNAINIITIVFMFLASVHFGLIFVVFATRSLKPLKNPVLKFYALMIVIASVMMAISLKMKGPEFSWGDSIMNGIFHVVSSISTTGFAISDNNTWPAFAAVLMIIISVPCGMAGSTTGGVKADRIYLMLKTIGQQVKKALHPASINQVHVGNHILTNEEVYPHLVYIALYFVTIAISVALSIVSGVTIDASVAACISALSNVGPALGDWGTLGSFNSAPVMAKFIFVVDMFLGRVEIYPILAVVAMAFSRRNK
;
A
#
# COMPACT_ATOMS: atom_id res chain seq x y z
N MET A 1 -16.50 -23.94 7.30
CA MET A 1 -16.14 -23.08 6.17
C MET A 1 -17.16 -23.22 5.07
N ASN A 2 -17.70 -22.10 4.59
CA ASN A 2 -18.69 -22.07 3.51
C ASN A 2 -18.00 -21.78 2.16
N LEU A 3 -17.58 -22.86 1.47
CA LEU A 3 -16.88 -22.74 0.18
C LEU A 3 -17.70 -21.99 -0.89
N LYS A 4 -19.05 -22.06 -0.80
CA LYS A 4 -19.94 -21.34 -1.74
C LYS A 4 -19.79 -19.83 -1.64
N VAL A 5 -19.70 -19.32 -0.40
CA VAL A 5 -19.50 -17.89 -0.15
C VAL A 5 -18.09 -17.48 -0.56
N ILE A 6 -17.09 -18.27 -0.18
CA ILE A 6 -15.68 -17.98 -0.46
C ILE A 6 -15.47 -17.88 -1.98
N SER A 7 -15.90 -18.90 -2.76
CA SER A 7 -15.66 -18.92 -4.21
C SER A 7 -16.32 -17.74 -4.94
N ARG A 8 -17.57 -17.36 -4.56
CA ARG A 8 -18.26 -16.22 -5.21
C ARG A 8 -17.57 -14.89 -4.93
N ASN A 9 -17.07 -14.70 -3.72
CA ASN A 9 -16.40 -13.45 -3.35
C ASN A 9 -15.00 -13.34 -3.98
N VAL A 10 -14.27 -14.46 -4.05
CA VAL A 10 -13.01 -14.54 -4.79
C VAL A 10 -13.25 -14.31 -6.29
N GLY A 11 -14.31 -14.89 -6.85
CA GLY A 11 -14.71 -14.63 -8.24
C GLY A 11 -14.95 -13.16 -8.52
N PHE A 12 -15.55 -12.42 -7.57
CA PHE A 12 -15.73 -10.97 -7.72
C PHE A 12 -14.40 -10.22 -7.81
N ALA A 13 -13.39 -10.60 -6.99
CA ALA A 13 -12.04 -10.03 -7.07
C ALA A 13 -11.39 -10.24 -8.44
N LEU A 14 -11.50 -11.47 -8.97
CA LEU A 14 -10.97 -11.79 -10.29
C LEU A 14 -11.69 -11.04 -11.42
N LEU A 15 -13.00 -10.84 -11.32
CA LEU A 15 -13.75 -10.04 -12.29
C LEU A 15 -13.33 -8.57 -12.30
N ALA A 16 -12.98 -7.99 -11.14
CA ALA A 16 -12.42 -6.66 -11.09
C ALA A 16 -11.05 -6.59 -11.81
N SER A 17 -10.19 -7.59 -11.63
CA SER A 17 -8.92 -7.69 -12.37
C SER A 17 -9.17 -7.88 -13.87
N ALA A 18 -10.10 -8.74 -14.26
CA ALA A 18 -10.48 -8.96 -15.66
C ALA A 18 -11.00 -7.66 -16.32
N PHE A 19 -11.78 -6.85 -15.60
CA PHE A 19 -12.25 -5.56 -16.12
C PHE A 19 -11.08 -4.63 -16.48
N PHE A 20 -10.07 -4.51 -15.63
CA PHE A 20 -8.90 -3.69 -15.95
C PHE A 20 -8.00 -4.30 -17.03
N MET A 21 -7.91 -5.64 -17.12
CA MET A 21 -7.27 -6.30 -18.27
C MET A 21 -8.01 -5.98 -19.58
N PHE A 22 -9.34 -5.93 -19.57
CA PHE A 22 -10.13 -5.50 -20.71
C PHE A 22 -9.84 -4.04 -21.10
N LEU A 23 -9.71 -3.13 -20.11
CA LEU A 23 -9.30 -1.74 -20.40
C LEU A 23 -7.89 -1.68 -20.99
N SER A 24 -6.95 -2.52 -20.53
CA SER A 24 -5.61 -2.63 -21.10
C SER A 24 -5.63 -3.12 -22.55
N ILE A 25 -6.55 -4.03 -22.92
CA ILE A 25 -6.78 -4.43 -24.31
C ILE A 25 -7.22 -3.23 -25.15
N LEU A 26 -8.12 -2.39 -24.63
CA LEU A 26 -8.55 -1.18 -25.34
C LEU A 26 -7.40 -0.19 -25.56
N VAL A 27 -6.49 -0.05 -24.58
CA VAL A 27 -5.26 0.76 -24.74
C VAL A 27 -4.40 0.17 -25.86
N SER A 28 -4.14 -1.13 -25.88
CA SER A 28 -3.38 -1.78 -26.95
C SER A 28 -3.99 -1.56 -28.34
N LEU A 29 -5.32 -1.64 -28.45
CA LEU A 29 -6.02 -1.39 -29.73
C LEU A 29 -5.93 0.08 -30.16
N ALA A 30 -5.93 1.01 -29.23
CA ALA A 30 -5.80 2.45 -29.52
C ALA A 30 -4.39 2.81 -30.03
N GLU A 31 -3.36 2.12 -29.53
CA GLU A 31 -1.95 2.29 -29.95
C GLU A 31 -1.58 1.47 -31.19
N GLY A 32 -2.56 0.87 -31.88
CA GLY A 32 -2.35 0.16 -33.14
C GLY A 32 -1.87 -1.29 -32.97
N ASN A 33 -2.32 -1.99 -31.95
CA ASN A 33 -2.01 -3.39 -31.63
C ASN A 33 -0.57 -3.59 -31.17
N ASP A 34 -0.28 -3.20 -29.96
CA ASP A 34 1.03 -3.38 -29.34
C ASP A 34 1.40 -4.88 -29.13
N SER A 35 2.65 -5.16 -28.82
CA SER A 35 3.19 -6.52 -28.70
C SER A 35 2.56 -7.35 -27.57
N ALA A 36 1.85 -6.75 -26.62
CA ALA A 36 1.22 -7.43 -25.50
C ALA A 36 -0.25 -7.79 -25.74
N LEU A 37 -0.84 -7.39 -26.88
CA LEU A 37 -2.27 -7.61 -27.16
C LEU A 37 -2.69 -9.08 -26.97
N ALA A 38 -1.96 -10.04 -27.54
CA ALA A 38 -2.26 -11.45 -27.43
C ALA A 38 -2.17 -11.93 -25.96
N ALA A 39 -1.12 -11.53 -25.24
CA ALA A 39 -0.95 -11.84 -23.83
C ALA A 39 -2.10 -11.30 -22.98
N MET A 40 -2.54 -10.06 -23.25
CA MET A 40 -3.68 -9.44 -22.57
C MET A 40 -5.00 -10.15 -22.84
N ILE A 41 -5.29 -10.51 -24.09
CA ILE A 41 -6.54 -11.21 -24.47
C ILE A 41 -6.60 -12.58 -23.78
N ILE A 42 -5.51 -13.36 -23.81
CA ILE A 42 -5.45 -14.68 -23.18
C ILE A 42 -5.63 -14.54 -21.67
N SER A 43 -4.91 -13.61 -21.03
CA SER A 43 -4.98 -13.37 -19.58
C SER A 43 -6.39 -12.92 -19.15
N PHE A 44 -6.99 -12.00 -19.89
CA PHE A 44 -8.38 -11.58 -19.70
C PHE A 44 -9.35 -12.74 -19.76
N THR A 45 -9.25 -13.55 -20.84
CA THR A 45 -10.18 -14.66 -21.07
C THR A 45 -10.10 -15.68 -19.95
N ILE A 46 -8.89 -16.10 -19.55
CA ILE A 46 -8.69 -17.06 -18.46
C ILE A 46 -9.24 -16.48 -17.14
N THR A 47 -8.87 -15.23 -16.79
CA THR A 47 -9.28 -14.58 -15.55
C THR A 47 -10.79 -14.38 -15.51
N PHE A 48 -11.41 -13.98 -16.60
CA PHE A 48 -12.85 -13.77 -16.72
C PHE A 48 -13.63 -15.08 -16.56
N ILE A 49 -13.23 -16.16 -17.26
CA ILE A 49 -13.88 -17.48 -17.16
C ILE A 49 -13.83 -17.98 -15.71
N VAL A 50 -12.65 -17.94 -15.06
CA VAL A 50 -12.49 -18.38 -13.67
C VAL A 50 -13.28 -17.47 -12.71
N GLY A 51 -13.31 -16.16 -12.95
CA GLY A 51 -14.05 -15.21 -12.15
C GLY A 51 -15.57 -15.37 -12.24
N VAL A 52 -16.10 -15.66 -13.43
CA VAL A 52 -17.54 -15.87 -13.68
C VAL A 52 -18.03 -17.22 -13.20
N PHE A 53 -17.20 -18.26 -13.24
CA PHE A 53 -17.56 -19.64 -12.91
C PHE A 53 -18.37 -19.78 -11.60
N PRO A 54 -17.99 -19.17 -10.46
CA PRO A 54 -18.74 -19.29 -9.22
C PRO A 54 -20.14 -18.63 -9.27
N PHE A 55 -20.34 -17.66 -10.16
CA PHE A 55 -21.65 -17.00 -10.29
C PHE A 55 -22.66 -17.86 -11.03
N ILE A 56 -22.18 -18.69 -11.97
CA ILE A 56 -23.03 -19.60 -12.76
C ILE A 56 -23.29 -20.89 -11.98
N PHE A 57 -22.27 -21.53 -11.44
CA PHE A 57 -22.36 -22.89 -10.89
C PHE A 57 -22.56 -22.98 -9.39
N VAL A 58 -22.31 -21.88 -8.63
CA VAL A 58 -22.39 -21.90 -7.17
C VAL A 58 -23.62 -21.13 -6.69
N ARG A 59 -24.52 -21.80 -5.98
CA ARG A 59 -25.73 -21.16 -5.39
C ARG A 59 -25.33 -20.08 -4.37
N LYS A 60 -26.07 -18.96 -4.38
CA LYS A 60 -25.90 -17.85 -3.44
C LYS A 60 -26.13 -18.34 -2.00
N SER A 61 -25.23 -17.99 -1.09
CA SER A 61 -25.34 -18.25 0.34
C SER A 61 -25.03 -16.96 1.10
N SER A 62 -25.76 -16.70 2.17
CA SER A 62 -25.65 -15.46 2.95
C SER A 62 -24.91 -15.62 4.28
N ASN A 63 -24.68 -16.86 4.74
CA ASN A 63 -24.06 -17.11 6.04
C ASN A 63 -22.53 -17.06 5.94
N ILE A 64 -21.95 -15.97 6.43
CA ILE A 64 -20.50 -15.74 6.48
C ILE A 64 -20.05 -15.82 7.93
N THR A 65 -19.05 -16.66 8.21
CA THR A 65 -18.36 -16.73 9.50
C THR A 65 -17.05 -15.91 9.48
N LEU A 66 -16.46 -15.64 10.65
CA LEU A 66 -15.15 -14.98 10.75
C LEU A 66 -14.07 -15.72 9.97
N LYS A 67 -14.10 -17.05 10.09
CA LYS A 67 -13.15 -17.92 9.37
C LYS A 67 -13.29 -17.82 7.86
N ASP A 68 -14.54 -17.71 7.37
CA ASP A 68 -14.79 -17.52 5.93
C ASP A 68 -14.26 -16.15 5.46
N GLY A 69 -14.41 -15.10 6.28
CA GLY A 69 -13.88 -13.77 6.00
C GLY A 69 -12.36 -13.76 5.82
N TYR A 70 -11.61 -14.36 6.73
CA TYR A 70 -10.15 -14.47 6.58
C TYR A 70 -9.74 -15.25 5.33
N MET A 71 -10.43 -16.37 5.04
CA MET A 71 -10.15 -17.15 3.83
C MET A 71 -10.45 -16.38 2.55
N ILE A 72 -11.54 -15.59 2.52
CA ILE A 72 -11.89 -14.74 1.37
C ILE A 72 -10.76 -13.74 1.12
N ILE A 73 -10.29 -13.04 2.15
CA ILE A 73 -9.21 -12.05 2.03
C ILE A 73 -7.97 -12.72 1.44
N VAL A 74 -7.44 -13.72 2.12
CA VAL A 74 -6.16 -14.36 1.74
C VAL A 74 -6.24 -14.97 0.34
N LEU A 75 -7.33 -15.70 0.03
CA LEU A 75 -7.49 -16.34 -1.29
C LEU A 75 -7.73 -15.32 -2.41
N SER A 76 -8.47 -14.23 -2.16
CA SER A 76 -8.66 -13.18 -3.16
C SER A 76 -7.32 -12.55 -3.56
N TRP A 77 -6.47 -12.23 -2.57
CA TRP A 77 -5.14 -11.70 -2.86
C TRP A 77 -4.25 -12.70 -3.59
N LEU A 78 -4.13 -13.93 -3.07
CA LEU A 78 -3.28 -14.96 -3.70
C LEU A 78 -3.69 -15.24 -5.15
N LEU A 79 -4.99 -15.38 -5.42
CA LEU A 79 -5.48 -15.61 -6.77
C LEU A 79 -5.34 -14.37 -7.65
N SER A 80 -5.52 -13.16 -7.10
CA SER A 80 -5.24 -11.93 -7.86
C SER A 80 -3.76 -11.85 -8.27
N PHE A 81 -2.82 -12.29 -7.43
CA PHE A 81 -1.40 -12.36 -7.80
C PHE A 81 -1.16 -13.35 -8.93
N VAL A 82 -1.71 -14.57 -8.80
CA VAL A 82 -1.53 -15.64 -9.81
C VAL A 82 -2.14 -15.25 -11.17
N PHE A 83 -3.35 -14.71 -11.19
CA PHE A 83 -3.97 -14.28 -12.43
C PHE A 83 -3.41 -12.95 -12.93
N GLY A 84 -3.01 -12.07 -12.01
CA GLY A 84 -2.41 -10.77 -12.34
C GLY A 84 -1.00 -10.85 -12.93
N MET A 85 -0.26 -11.93 -12.68
CA MET A 85 1.05 -12.13 -13.32
C MET A 85 0.95 -12.67 -14.75
N LEU A 86 -0.22 -13.19 -15.19
CA LEU A 86 -0.37 -13.80 -16.51
C LEU A 86 -0.01 -12.86 -17.66
N PRO A 87 -0.44 -11.58 -17.69
CA PRO A 87 -0.05 -10.66 -18.75
C PRO A 87 1.46 -10.53 -18.92
N TYR A 88 2.20 -10.45 -17.82
CA TYR A 88 3.66 -10.36 -17.83
C TYR A 88 4.29 -11.67 -18.30
N LEU A 89 3.86 -12.79 -17.72
CA LEU A 89 4.40 -14.11 -18.02
C LEU A 89 4.18 -14.51 -19.48
N LEU A 90 2.99 -14.22 -20.04
CA LEU A 90 2.65 -14.57 -21.43
C LEU A 90 3.30 -13.62 -22.44
N TRP A 91 3.57 -12.36 -22.07
CA TRP A 91 4.33 -11.45 -22.91
C TRP A 91 5.81 -11.85 -22.98
N GLY A 92 6.37 -12.37 -21.88
CA GLY A 92 7.76 -12.86 -21.81
C GLY A 92 8.78 -11.76 -21.52
N GLY A 93 9.83 -11.66 -22.33
CA GLY A 93 10.92 -10.70 -22.12
C GLY A 93 11.63 -10.91 -20.76
N PRO A 94 11.72 -9.89 -19.88
CA PRO A 94 12.37 -10.00 -18.57
C PRO A 94 11.56 -10.79 -17.54
N PHE A 95 10.33 -11.21 -17.87
CA PHE A 95 9.39 -11.82 -16.94
C PHE A 95 9.51 -13.35 -16.88
N SER A 96 10.52 -13.86 -16.16
CA SER A 96 10.46 -15.23 -15.65
C SER A 96 9.28 -15.40 -14.67
N VAL A 97 8.92 -16.62 -14.31
CA VAL A 97 7.81 -16.88 -13.37
C VAL A 97 7.96 -16.09 -12.06
N ILE A 98 9.16 -16.06 -11.48
CA ILE A 98 9.41 -15.32 -10.23
C ILE A 98 9.38 -13.81 -10.46
N ASN A 99 9.86 -13.32 -11.58
CA ASN A 99 9.84 -11.90 -11.92
C ASN A 99 8.40 -11.43 -12.21
N ALA A 100 7.62 -12.20 -12.95
CA ALA A 100 6.20 -11.92 -13.20
C ALA A 100 5.38 -11.91 -11.90
N LEU A 101 5.66 -12.86 -10.99
CA LEU A 101 5.03 -12.91 -9.68
C LEU A 101 5.43 -11.69 -8.83
N PHE A 102 6.72 -11.34 -8.81
CA PHE A 102 7.21 -10.18 -8.06
C PHE A 102 6.55 -8.88 -8.52
N GLU A 103 6.50 -8.64 -9.83
CA GLU A 103 5.88 -7.44 -10.41
C GLU A 103 4.37 -7.39 -10.12
N ALA A 104 3.67 -8.53 -10.26
CA ALA A 104 2.24 -8.61 -9.95
C ALA A 104 1.95 -8.39 -8.47
N VAL A 105 2.73 -9.01 -7.57
CA VAL A 105 2.55 -8.83 -6.12
C VAL A 105 2.87 -7.39 -5.73
N SER A 106 3.98 -6.85 -6.22
CA SER A 106 4.34 -5.43 -6.00
C SER A 106 3.24 -4.49 -6.49
N GLY A 107 2.65 -4.76 -7.66
CA GLY A 107 1.51 -4.01 -8.17
C GLY A 107 0.29 -4.08 -7.26
N TYR A 108 -0.24 -5.25 -7.00
CA TYR A 108 -1.45 -5.41 -6.18
C TYR A 108 -1.25 -4.96 -4.73
N THR A 109 -0.08 -5.22 -4.13
CA THR A 109 0.21 -4.76 -2.76
C THR A 109 0.56 -3.28 -2.68
N THR A 110 0.54 -2.58 -3.83
CA THR A 110 0.90 -1.15 -3.95
C THR A 110 2.28 -0.84 -3.35
N THR A 111 3.24 -1.74 -3.56
CA THR A 111 4.60 -1.57 -3.05
C THR A 111 5.45 -0.74 -4.01
N GLY A 112 5.31 -0.94 -5.33
CA GLY A 112 6.06 -0.18 -6.33
C GLY A 112 7.50 -0.64 -6.58
N ALA A 113 7.97 -1.69 -5.90
CA ALA A 113 9.23 -2.34 -6.23
C ALA A 113 9.14 -3.02 -7.60
N THR A 114 10.13 -2.85 -8.46
CA THR A 114 10.12 -3.40 -9.82
C THR A 114 11.34 -4.25 -10.11
N ILE A 115 11.15 -5.28 -10.94
CA ILE A 115 12.26 -6.05 -11.52
C ILE A 115 12.75 -5.45 -12.84
N LEU A 116 12.08 -4.46 -13.35
CA LEU A 116 12.40 -3.86 -14.63
C LEU A 116 13.58 -2.91 -14.49
N THR A 117 14.55 -3.04 -15.37
CA THR A 117 15.66 -2.10 -15.51
C THR A 117 15.34 -0.97 -16.49
N ASP A 118 14.42 -1.24 -17.42
CA ASP A 118 13.92 -0.28 -18.38
C ASP A 118 12.40 -0.47 -18.52
N VAL A 119 11.66 0.47 -17.94
CA VAL A 119 10.18 0.46 -17.92
C VAL A 119 9.64 0.97 -19.26
N GLU A 120 10.36 1.87 -19.93
CA GLU A 120 9.91 2.52 -21.17
C GLU A 120 9.93 1.59 -22.38
N GLN A 121 10.58 0.41 -22.28
CA GLN A 121 10.49 -0.63 -23.31
C GLN A 121 9.19 -1.45 -23.25
N LEU A 122 8.39 -1.31 -22.19
CA LEU A 122 7.13 -2.03 -22.10
C LEU A 122 6.10 -1.39 -23.04
N PRO A 123 5.24 -2.22 -23.69
CA PRO A 123 4.10 -1.73 -24.42
C PRO A 123 3.10 -1.02 -23.49
N ASP A 124 2.41 0.01 -24.00
CA ASP A 124 1.52 0.88 -23.24
C ASP A 124 0.40 0.12 -22.52
N SER A 125 -0.09 -0.97 -23.12
CA SER A 125 -1.08 -1.84 -22.48
C SER A 125 -0.56 -2.51 -21.20
N LEU A 126 0.73 -2.91 -21.15
CA LEU A 126 1.36 -3.45 -19.95
C LEU A 126 1.68 -2.36 -18.93
N LEU A 127 2.07 -1.16 -19.35
CA LEU A 127 2.25 0.01 -18.46
C LEU A 127 0.93 0.38 -17.79
N PHE A 128 -0.16 0.41 -18.56
CA PHE A 128 -1.49 0.64 -18.03
C PHE A 128 -1.94 -0.47 -17.07
N TRP A 129 -1.63 -1.73 -17.38
CA TRP A 129 -1.90 -2.86 -16.50
C TRP A 129 -1.14 -2.73 -15.17
N ARG A 130 0.14 -2.35 -15.19
CA ARG A 130 0.94 -2.11 -13.98
C ARG A 130 0.26 -1.09 -13.05
N SER A 131 -0.10 0.06 -13.58
CA SER A 131 -0.78 1.13 -12.82
C SER A 131 -2.18 0.72 -12.38
N SER A 132 -2.89 -0.08 -13.19
CA SER A 132 -4.20 -0.65 -12.84
C SER A 132 -4.12 -1.62 -11.66
N THR A 133 -3.05 -2.41 -11.55
CA THR A 133 -2.85 -3.29 -10.37
C THR A 133 -2.70 -2.47 -9.08
N HIS A 134 -2.02 -1.33 -9.11
CA HIS A 134 -1.99 -0.38 -7.99
C HIS A 134 -3.39 0.12 -7.65
N PHE A 135 -4.14 0.58 -8.65
CA PHE A 135 -5.48 1.10 -8.43
C PHE A 135 -6.41 0.05 -7.82
N ILE A 136 -6.40 -1.18 -8.33
CA ILE A 136 -7.16 -2.31 -7.77
C ILE A 136 -6.70 -2.60 -6.35
N GLY A 137 -5.39 -2.68 -6.12
CA GLY A 137 -4.80 -2.97 -4.82
C GLY A 137 -5.08 -1.92 -3.77
N GLY A 138 -5.02 -0.62 -4.13
CA GLY A 138 -5.35 0.48 -3.25
C GLY A 138 -6.82 0.48 -2.82
N LEU A 139 -7.71 0.23 -3.76
CA LEU A 139 -9.15 0.09 -3.50
C LEU A 139 -9.50 -1.24 -2.82
N GLY A 140 -8.76 -2.30 -3.16
CA GLY A 140 -9.07 -3.68 -2.78
C GLY A 140 -9.17 -3.90 -1.28
N VAL A 141 -8.21 -3.38 -0.51
CA VAL A 141 -8.22 -3.51 0.96
C VAL A 141 -9.48 -2.91 1.57
N VAL A 142 -9.93 -1.75 1.07
CA VAL A 142 -11.07 -1.03 1.64
C VAL A 142 -12.41 -1.56 1.13
N VAL A 143 -12.51 -1.80 -0.18
CA VAL A 143 -13.80 -2.11 -0.82
C VAL A 143 -14.10 -3.60 -0.79
N PHE A 144 -13.09 -4.45 -0.97
CA PHE A 144 -13.30 -5.91 -0.96
C PHE A 144 -13.84 -6.40 0.37
N LEU A 145 -13.24 -5.99 1.48
CA LEU A 145 -13.71 -6.38 2.81
C LEU A 145 -15.13 -5.90 3.11
N LEU A 146 -15.47 -4.74 2.62
CA LEU A 146 -16.73 -4.10 2.94
C LEU A 146 -17.87 -4.51 2.00
N LEU A 147 -17.59 -4.84 0.73
CA LEU A 147 -18.59 -5.35 -0.22
C LEU A 147 -18.92 -6.82 0.01
N ILE A 148 -17.97 -7.60 0.52
CA ILE A 148 -18.09 -9.04 0.71
C ILE A 148 -18.96 -9.39 1.92
N ILE A 149 -19.00 -8.54 2.96
CA ILE A 149 -19.69 -8.85 4.21
C ILE A 149 -21.08 -8.21 4.23
N PRO A 150 -22.16 -9.01 4.44
CA PRO A 150 -23.52 -8.49 4.51
C PRO A 150 -23.69 -7.38 5.55
N SER A 151 -24.44 -6.36 5.19
CA SER A 151 -24.63 -5.12 5.99
C SER A 151 -25.23 -5.33 7.39
N SER A 152 -25.87 -6.46 7.61
CA SER A 152 -26.53 -6.83 8.87
C SER A 152 -25.72 -7.73 9.80
N SER A 153 -24.48 -8.11 9.42
CA SER A 153 -23.68 -9.02 10.22
C SER A 153 -22.85 -8.30 11.28
N PRO A 154 -22.92 -8.71 12.58
CA PRO A 154 -22.01 -8.25 13.64
C PRO A 154 -20.53 -8.42 13.27
N MET A 155 -20.27 -9.33 12.38
CA MET A 155 -19.00 -9.68 11.76
C MET A 155 -18.37 -8.55 10.96
N ARG A 156 -19.17 -7.80 10.18
CA ARG A 156 -18.71 -6.65 9.40
C ARG A 156 -18.13 -5.57 10.31
N LEU A 157 -18.75 -5.33 11.45
CA LEU A 157 -18.23 -4.42 12.47
C LEU A 157 -16.88 -4.88 13.02
N ARG A 158 -16.68 -6.19 13.21
CA ARG A 158 -15.40 -6.73 13.71
C ARG A 158 -14.29 -6.64 12.67
N LEU A 159 -14.55 -6.95 11.40
CA LEU A 159 -13.54 -6.87 10.34
C LEU A 159 -13.20 -5.41 9.98
N THR A 160 -14.21 -4.53 9.92
CA THR A 160 -13.97 -3.08 9.79
C THR A 160 -13.16 -2.53 10.97
N ASN A 161 -13.35 -3.09 12.17
CA ASN A 161 -12.60 -2.72 13.35
C ASN A 161 -11.15 -3.21 13.33
N MET A 162 -10.83 -4.23 12.55
CA MET A 162 -9.47 -4.76 12.39
C MET A 162 -8.65 -3.96 11.39
N GLU A 163 -9.28 -3.41 10.34
CA GLU A 163 -8.60 -2.57 9.33
C GLU A 163 -8.65 -1.08 9.66
N VAL A 164 -9.74 -0.62 10.27
CA VAL A 164 -9.87 0.77 10.71
C VAL A 164 -9.66 0.78 12.20
N SER A 165 -8.53 1.32 12.67
CA SER A 165 -8.26 1.39 14.09
C SER A 165 -9.39 2.10 14.84
N SER A 166 -9.66 1.68 16.08
CA SER A 166 -10.65 2.31 16.96
C SER A 166 -10.41 3.83 17.11
N LEU A 167 -9.18 4.27 16.90
CA LEU A 167 -8.73 5.65 16.99
C LEU A 167 -9.28 6.55 15.86
N SER A 168 -9.59 5.97 14.71
CA SER A 168 -10.13 6.72 13.56
C SER A 168 -11.64 6.91 13.60
N LYS A 169 -12.34 6.33 14.58
CA LYS A 169 -13.81 6.36 14.69
C LYS A 169 -14.38 7.64 15.29
N GLU A 170 -13.54 8.51 15.82
CA GLU A 170 -13.99 9.80 16.37
C GLU A 170 -14.59 10.68 15.25
N GLY A 171 -15.88 10.74 15.22
CA GLY A 171 -16.66 11.60 14.31
C GLY A 171 -17.35 10.90 13.16
N TYR A 172 -17.17 9.58 12.96
CA TYR A 172 -17.73 8.86 11.83
C TYR A 172 -18.66 7.72 12.26
N ARG A 173 -19.84 8.07 12.76
CA ARG A 173 -20.93 7.16 13.13
C ARG A 173 -21.91 6.97 11.97
N THR A 174 -21.49 6.37 10.85
CA THR A 174 -22.42 6.02 9.78
C THR A 174 -22.64 4.52 9.67
N ARG A 175 -23.84 4.13 9.22
CA ARG A 175 -24.17 2.73 8.93
C ARG A 175 -23.14 2.15 7.96
N THR A 176 -22.67 0.98 8.24
CA THR A 176 -21.54 0.29 7.58
C THR A 176 -21.57 0.30 6.04
N ASN A 177 -22.75 0.25 5.42
CA ASN A 177 -22.91 0.35 3.96
C ASN A 177 -22.50 1.73 3.40
N LYS A 178 -22.76 2.81 4.17
CA LYS A 178 -22.36 4.16 3.75
C LYS A 178 -20.85 4.35 3.81
N THR A 179 -20.18 3.69 4.74
CA THR A 179 -18.72 3.80 4.91
C THR A 179 -17.98 3.35 3.64
N VAL A 180 -18.37 2.22 3.06
CA VAL A 180 -17.75 1.70 1.81
C VAL A 180 -17.87 2.70 0.66
N TRP A 181 -19.11 3.15 0.42
CA TRP A 181 -19.38 4.10 -0.65
C TRP A 181 -18.64 5.43 -0.45
N VAL A 182 -18.52 5.84 0.81
CA VAL A 182 -17.73 7.04 1.16
C VAL A 182 -16.26 6.87 0.84
N PHE A 183 -15.64 5.74 1.25
CA PHE A 183 -14.25 5.48 0.94
C PHE A 183 -14.03 5.35 -0.57
N ALA A 184 -14.90 4.63 -1.28
CA ALA A 184 -14.82 4.50 -2.73
C ALA A 184 -15.00 5.87 -3.43
N ALA A 185 -15.95 6.69 -2.98
CA ALA A 185 -16.18 8.03 -3.55
C ALA A 185 -14.99 8.97 -3.31
N VAL A 186 -14.39 8.96 -2.11
CA VAL A 186 -13.19 9.73 -1.81
C VAL A 186 -12.02 9.26 -2.68
N TYR A 187 -11.80 7.95 -2.77
CA TYR A 187 -10.75 7.37 -3.59
C TYR A 187 -10.87 7.78 -5.06
N LEU A 188 -12.05 7.59 -5.65
CA LEU A 188 -12.33 7.99 -7.04
C LEU A 188 -12.22 9.51 -7.22
N GLY A 189 -12.73 10.30 -6.28
CA GLY A 189 -12.66 11.76 -6.32
C GLY A 189 -11.21 12.26 -6.30
N ILE A 190 -10.35 11.71 -5.43
CA ILE A 190 -8.93 12.04 -5.39
C ILE A 190 -8.25 11.58 -6.69
N THR A 191 -8.61 10.41 -7.25
CA THR A 191 -8.03 9.91 -8.51
C THR A 191 -8.34 10.82 -9.69
N VAL A 192 -9.61 11.23 -9.83
CA VAL A 192 -10.01 12.16 -10.91
C VAL A 192 -9.32 13.51 -10.72
N SER A 193 -9.24 14.01 -9.50
CA SER A 193 -8.54 15.27 -9.20
C SER A 193 -7.05 15.18 -9.53
N ALA A 194 -6.39 14.08 -9.17
CA ALA A 194 -4.97 13.84 -9.47
C ALA A 194 -4.74 13.80 -11.00
N PHE A 195 -5.57 13.04 -11.72
CA PHE A 195 -5.52 12.98 -13.19
C PHE A 195 -5.61 14.38 -13.82
N LEU A 196 -6.61 15.15 -13.43
CA LEU A 196 -6.80 16.50 -13.98
C LEU A 196 -5.63 17.42 -13.65
N CYS A 197 -5.12 17.38 -12.41
CA CYS A 197 -3.98 18.21 -12.02
C CYS A 197 -2.71 17.84 -12.78
N TYR A 198 -2.41 16.54 -12.97
CA TYR A 198 -1.25 16.09 -13.74
C TYR A 198 -1.38 16.46 -15.21
N TRP A 199 -2.54 16.26 -15.80
CA TRP A 199 -2.80 16.63 -17.21
C TRP A 199 -2.66 18.12 -17.44
N LEU A 200 -3.24 18.96 -16.59
CA LEU A 200 -3.11 20.42 -16.66
C LEU A 200 -1.69 20.91 -16.38
N ALA A 201 -0.89 20.15 -15.62
CA ALA A 201 0.52 20.45 -15.36
C ALA A 201 1.46 20.04 -16.50
N GLY A 202 0.93 19.43 -17.59
CA GLY A 202 1.68 19.13 -18.81
C GLY A 202 2.04 17.67 -19.02
N MET A 203 1.56 16.72 -18.18
CA MET A 203 1.68 15.30 -18.50
C MET A 203 0.78 14.93 -19.68
N THR A 204 1.17 13.93 -20.48
CA THR A 204 0.25 13.32 -21.45
C THR A 204 -0.96 12.72 -20.74
N ALA A 205 -2.08 12.56 -21.42
CA ALA A 205 -3.27 11.94 -20.81
C ALA A 205 -2.97 10.51 -20.32
N PHE A 206 -2.13 9.78 -21.06
CA PHE A 206 -1.68 8.44 -20.68
C PHE A 206 -0.81 8.45 -19.43
N ASP A 207 0.21 9.31 -19.35
CA ASP A 207 1.05 9.45 -18.16
C ASP A 207 0.21 9.93 -16.96
N ALA A 208 -0.66 10.90 -17.15
CA ALA A 208 -1.50 11.46 -16.08
C ALA A 208 -2.42 10.42 -15.43
N ILE A 209 -3.08 9.54 -16.21
CA ILE A 209 -3.95 8.50 -15.66
C ILE A 209 -3.15 7.42 -14.91
N ASN A 210 -2.01 7.01 -15.47
CA ASN A 210 -1.14 6.02 -14.85
C ASN A 210 -0.56 6.51 -13.52
N HIS A 211 -0.06 7.76 -13.48
CA HIS A 211 0.45 8.36 -12.24
C HIS A 211 -0.67 8.68 -11.24
N ALA A 212 -1.88 9.04 -11.69
CA ALA A 212 -3.03 9.23 -10.81
C ALA A 212 -3.42 7.91 -10.12
N PHE A 213 -3.47 6.78 -10.86
CA PHE A 213 -3.72 5.47 -10.30
C PHE A 213 -2.67 5.09 -9.26
N SER A 214 -1.41 5.35 -9.56
CA SER A 214 -0.28 4.99 -8.72
C SER A 214 -0.20 5.86 -7.46
N VAL A 215 -0.35 7.21 -7.57
CA VAL A 215 -0.23 8.13 -6.43
C VAL A 215 -1.35 7.95 -5.41
N VAL A 216 -2.59 7.75 -5.88
CA VAL A 216 -3.76 7.62 -4.98
C VAL A 216 -3.81 6.23 -4.32
N ALA A 217 -3.30 5.23 -5.01
CA ALA A 217 -3.09 3.90 -4.43
C ALA A 217 -1.88 3.84 -3.49
N THR A 218 -1.04 4.92 -3.46
CA THR A 218 0.24 4.95 -2.75
C THR A 218 1.18 3.83 -3.20
N GLY A 219 1.35 3.66 -4.54
CA GLY A 219 2.01 2.50 -5.11
C GLY A 219 3.38 2.75 -5.77
N GLY A 220 3.60 3.92 -6.41
CA GLY A 220 4.91 4.34 -6.91
C GLY A 220 5.32 3.84 -8.30
N PHE A 221 4.55 2.99 -8.97
CA PHE A 221 4.84 2.66 -10.36
C PHE A 221 4.71 3.88 -11.26
N SER A 222 5.68 4.07 -12.13
CA SER A 222 5.72 5.11 -13.15
C SER A 222 5.77 4.49 -14.55
N THR A 223 5.38 5.27 -15.56
CA THR A 223 5.58 4.98 -16.97
C THR A 223 7.00 5.36 -17.45
N LYS A 224 7.79 6.01 -16.58
CA LYS A 224 9.12 6.53 -16.87
C LYS A 224 10.19 5.88 -16.00
N ASN A 225 11.40 5.68 -16.56
CA ASN A 225 12.54 5.10 -15.85
C ASN A 225 12.99 5.94 -14.66
N LEU A 226 13.01 7.26 -14.81
CA LEU A 226 13.37 8.18 -13.74
C LEU A 226 12.19 8.61 -12.86
N SER A 227 11.08 7.86 -12.87
CA SER A 227 9.91 8.17 -12.07
C SER A 227 9.40 9.61 -12.33
N ILE A 228 9.07 10.37 -11.30
CA ILE A 228 8.59 11.76 -11.43
C ILE A 228 9.70 12.71 -11.91
N ALA A 229 10.97 12.37 -11.68
CA ALA A 229 12.10 13.18 -12.18
C ALA A 229 12.08 13.37 -13.71
N SER A 230 11.53 12.40 -14.48
CA SER A 230 11.45 12.47 -15.94
C SER A 230 10.65 13.67 -16.46
N PHE A 231 9.78 14.27 -15.66
CA PHE A 231 8.95 15.38 -16.10
C PHE A 231 9.60 16.76 -15.88
N ASP A 232 10.69 16.84 -15.12
CA ASP A 232 11.47 18.06 -14.83
C ASP A 232 10.61 19.30 -14.54
N SER A 233 9.57 19.11 -13.69
CA SER A 233 8.57 20.14 -13.37
C SER A 233 8.31 20.26 -11.88
N ASN A 234 8.63 21.41 -11.30
CA ASN A 234 8.33 21.71 -9.91
C ASN A 234 6.80 21.68 -9.63
N ALA A 235 5.97 22.02 -10.62
CA ALA A 235 4.52 21.94 -10.47
C ALA A 235 4.07 20.49 -10.29
N ILE A 236 4.59 19.56 -11.12
CA ILE A 236 4.30 18.14 -11.02
C ILE A 236 4.81 17.59 -9.68
N ASN A 237 5.99 17.99 -9.23
CA ASN A 237 6.55 17.59 -7.94
C ASN A 237 5.64 18.01 -6.77
N ILE A 238 5.16 19.25 -6.76
CA ILE A 238 4.25 19.76 -5.72
C ILE A 238 2.90 19.05 -5.75
N ILE A 239 2.32 18.87 -6.95
CA ILE A 239 1.07 18.12 -7.14
C ILE A 239 1.23 16.70 -6.56
N THR A 240 2.33 16.02 -6.88
CA THR A 240 2.62 14.68 -6.38
C THR A 240 2.70 14.65 -4.85
N ILE A 241 3.43 15.60 -4.22
CA ILE A 241 3.51 15.72 -2.76
C ILE A 241 2.11 15.86 -2.14
N VAL A 242 1.26 16.73 -2.71
CA VAL A 242 -0.09 16.95 -2.19
C VAL A 242 -0.94 15.69 -2.28
N PHE A 243 -0.93 14.99 -3.42
CA PHE A 243 -1.74 13.78 -3.58
C PHE A 243 -1.19 12.58 -2.79
N MET A 244 0.12 12.43 -2.64
CA MET A 244 0.73 11.45 -1.72
C MET A 244 0.29 11.69 -0.28
N PHE A 245 0.29 12.94 0.18
CA PHE A 245 -0.19 13.30 1.51
C PHE A 245 -1.69 13.01 1.66
N LEU A 246 -2.54 13.43 0.71
CA LEU A 246 -3.99 13.18 0.77
C LEU A 246 -4.33 11.70 0.77
N ALA A 247 -3.64 10.88 -0.04
CA ALA A 247 -3.84 9.44 -0.09
C ALA A 247 -3.41 8.73 1.20
N SER A 248 -2.50 9.32 1.97
CA SER A 248 -2.00 8.79 3.25
C SER A 248 -2.82 9.20 4.47
N VAL A 249 -3.78 10.14 4.31
CA VAL A 249 -4.70 10.55 5.37
C VAL A 249 -5.94 9.65 5.39
N HIS A 250 -6.52 9.46 6.57
CA HIS A 250 -7.75 8.69 6.73
C HIS A 250 -8.90 9.24 5.87
N PHE A 251 -9.40 8.45 4.92
CA PHE A 251 -10.43 8.89 3.96
C PHE A 251 -11.73 9.37 4.59
N GLY A 252 -12.10 8.82 5.74
CA GLY A 252 -13.25 9.30 6.50
C GLY A 252 -13.09 10.74 6.99
N LEU A 253 -11.87 11.18 7.37
CA LEU A 253 -11.62 12.59 7.72
C LEU A 253 -11.79 13.49 6.49
N ILE A 254 -11.24 13.10 5.36
CA ILE A 254 -11.38 13.82 4.09
C ILE A 254 -12.86 13.98 3.74
N PHE A 255 -13.63 12.88 3.80
CA PHE A 255 -15.07 12.92 3.54
C PHE A 255 -15.80 13.90 4.46
N VAL A 256 -15.54 13.84 5.78
CA VAL A 256 -16.24 14.71 6.73
C VAL A 256 -15.92 16.18 6.48
N VAL A 257 -14.68 16.53 6.11
CA VAL A 257 -14.30 17.90 5.74
C VAL A 257 -15.14 18.39 4.57
N PHE A 258 -15.26 17.60 3.51
CA PHE A 258 -16.07 17.97 2.33
C PHE A 258 -17.57 17.98 2.63
N ALA A 259 -18.09 16.98 3.34
CA ALA A 259 -19.51 16.83 3.64
C ALA A 259 -20.04 17.93 4.59
N THR A 260 -19.23 18.32 5.58
CA THR A 260 -19.60 19.34 6.57
C THR A 260 -19.12 20.74 6.23
N ARG A 261 -18.28 20.87 5.18
CA ARG A 261 -17.58 22.11 4.83
C ARG A 261 -16.87 22.76 6.01
N SER A 262 -16.34 21.95 6.93
CA SER A 262 -15.70 22.38 8.18
C SER A 262 -14.31 21.78 8.29
N LEU A 263 -13.33 22.59 8.70
CA LEU A 263 -11.96 22.15 8.96
C LEU A 263 -11.77 21.54 10.36
N LYS A 264 -12.84 21.45 11.17
CA LYS A 264 -12.76 20.87 12.54
C LYS A 264 -12.19 19.45 12.55
N PRO A 265 -12.50 18.54 11.61
CA PRO A 265 -11.93 17.17 11.57
C PRO A 265 -10.40 17.16 11.43
N LEU A 266 -9.78 18.21 10.84
CA LEU A 266 -8.34 18.32 10.70
C LEU A 266 -7.62 18.56 12.05
N LYS A 267 -8.36 18.86 13.13
CA LYS A 267 -7.81 18.95 14.49
C LYS A 267 -7.55 17.57 15.12
N ASN A 268 -7.78 16.48 14.40
CA ASN A 268 -7.51 15.10 14.86
C ASN A 268 -6.05 14.98 15.37
N PRO A 269 -5.83 14.43 16.57
CA PRO A 269 -4.49 14.36 17.16
C PRO A 269 -3.53 13.45 16.41
N VAL A 270 -4.02 12.40 15.78
CA VAL A 270 -3.18 11.49 14.95
C VAL A 270 -2.75 12.20 13.66
N LEU A 271 -3.64 12.96 13.01
CA LEU A 271 -3.29 13.75 11.83
C LEU A 271 -2.22 14.80 12.16
N LYS A 272 -2.33 15.48 13.31
CA LYS A 272 -1.31 16.44 13.77
C LYS A 272 0.03 15.75 14.03
N PHE A 273 0.01 14.59 14.68
CA PHE A 273 1.20 13.78 14.91
C PHE A 273 1.85 13.35 13.59
N TYR A 274 1.06 12.87 12.62
CA TYR A 274 1.52 12.47 11.29
C TYR A 274 2.15 13.65 10.53
N ALA A 275 1.48 14.81 10.51
CA ALA A 275 2.01 16.01 9.89
C ALA A 275 3.31 16.49 10.58
N LEU A 276 3.38 16.41 11.91
CA LEU A 276 4.59 16.76 12.66
C LEU A 276 5.77 15.85 12.30
N MET A 277 5.55 14.54 12.18
CA MET A 277 6.58 13.60 11.72
C MET A 277 7.11 13.97 10.34
N ILE A 278 6.23 14.30 9.39
CA ILE A 278 6.63 14.75 8.04
C ILE A 278 7.51 16.01 8.15
N VAL A 279 7.07 17.02 8.87
CA VAL A 279 7.81 18.29 8.98
C VAL A 279 9.20 18.06 9.58
N ILE A 280 9.28 17.35 10.71
CA ILE A 280 10.57 17.07 11.37
C ILE A 280 11.50 16.29 10.44
N ALA A 281 11.02 15.20 9.85
CA ALA A 281 11.82 14.38 8.95
C ALA A 281 12.25 15.17 7.69
N SER A 282 11.38 16.00 7.12
CA SER A 282 11.72 16.84 5.94
C SER A 282 12.81 17.87 6.26
N VAL A 283 12.73 18.51 7.43
CA VAL A 283 13.78 19.44 7.86
C VAL A 283 15.10 18.71 8.07
N MET A 284 15.10 17.57 8.77
CA MET A 284 16.31 16.77 8.99
C MET A 284 16.92 16.29 7.66
N MET A 285 16.09 15.86 6.70
CA MET A 285 16.51 15.45 5.38
C MET A 285 17.14 16.61 4.60
N ALA A 286 16.46 17.77 4.55
CA ALA A 286 16.93 18.94 3.82
C ALA A 286 18.29 19.44 4.37
N ILE A 287 18.45 19.48 5.69
CA ILE A 287 19.72 19.84 6.35
C ILE A 287 20.81 18.81 5.97
N SER A 288 20.52 17.52 6.04
CA SER A 288 21.46 16.46 5.72
C SER A 288 21.95 16.55 4.27
N LEU A 289 21.04 16.77 3.32
CA LEU A 289 21.38 16.93 1.90
C LEU A 289 22.25 18.18 1.68
N LYS A 290 21.89 19.30 2.29
CA LYS A 290 22.66 20.55 2.18
C LYS A 290 24.08 20.44 2.75
N MET A 291 24.24 19.70 3.85
CA MET A 291 25.55 19.50 4.49
C MET A 291 26.51 18.62 3.66
N LYS A 292 26.03 17.88 2.67
CA LYS A 292 26.84 17.04 1.79
C LYS A 292 27.82 17.88 0.94
N GLY A 293 27.39 19.06 0.48
CA GLY A 293 28.23 19.92 -0.33
C GLY A 293 27.48 20.97 -1.14
N PRO A 294 28.22 21.78 -1.92
CA PRO A 294 27.66 22.84 -2.76
C PRO A 294 26.76 22.32 -3.89
N GLU A 295 26.86 21.04 -4.24
CA GLU A 295 26.08 20.36 -5.29
C GLU A 295 24.55 20.50 -5.07
N PHE A 296 24.12 20.57 -3.80
CA PHE A 296 22.74 20.77 -3.46
C PHE A 296 22.47 22.23 -3.08
N SER A 297 21.67 22.93 -3.90
CA SER A 297 21.13 24.23 -3.49
C SER A 297 20.16 24.08 -2.30
N TRP A 298 19.86 25.16 -1.58
CA TRP A 298 18.81 25.10 -0.54
C TRP A 298 17.45 24.74 -1.11
N GLY A 299 17.12 25.25 -2.33
CA GLY A 299 15.87 24.94 -3.03
C GLY A 299 15.75 23.43 -3.31
N ASP A 300 16.80 22.85 -3.90
CA ASP A 300 16.82 21.42 -4.23
C ASP A 300 16.82 20.55 -2.97
N SER A 301 17.56 20.94 -1.93
CA SER A 301 17.59 20.20 -0.65
C SER A 301 16.22 20.18 0.03
N ILE A 302 15.47 21.29 0.01
CA ILE A 302 14.13 21.38 0.58
C ILE A 302 13.13 20.57 -0.26
N MET A 303 13.17 20.72 -1.60
CA MET A 303 12.26 19.98 -2.50
C MET A 303 12.50 18.47 -2.38
N ASN A 304 13.74 18.01 -2.47
CA ASN A 304 14.11 16.61 -2.30
C ASN A 304 13.74 16.09 -0.90
N GLY A 305 14.00 16.90 0.15
CA GLY A 305 13.67 16.56 1.51
C GLY A 305 12.16 16.32 1.71
N ILE A 306 11.32 17.26 1.28
CA ILE A 306 9.86 17.15 1.43
C ILE A 306 9.34 16.01 0.55
N PHE A 307 9.75 15.94 -0.72
CA PHE A 307 9.24 14.96 -1.67
C PHE A 307 9.51 13.52 -1.20
N HIS A 308 10.77 13.18 -0.91
CA HIS A 308 11.11 11.80 -0.57
C HIS A 308 10.65 11.41 0.84
N VAL A 309 10.60 12.34 1.78
CA VAL A 309 9.99 12.07 3.10
C VAL A 309 8.51 11.78 2.94
N VAL A 310 7.75 12.60 2.20
CA VAL A 310 6.32 12.35 1.96
C VAL A 310 6.14 11.05 1.17
N SER A 311 6.96 10.80 0.15
CA SER A 311 6.94 9.57 -0.65
C SER A 311 7.14 8.32 0.21
N SER A 312 8.11 8.32 1.13
CA SER A 312 8.40 7.16 1.98
C SER A 312 7.36 6.97 3.08
N ILE A 313 7.00 8.03 3.80
CA ILE A 313 6.02 7.92 4.89
C ILE A 313 4.60 7.68 4.39
N SER A 314 4.26 8.11 3.16
CA SER A 314 3.01 7.76 2.50
C SER A 314 3.05 6.39 1.84
N THR A 315 4.18 5.68 1.89
CA THR A 315 4.41 4.40 1.21
C THR A 315 4.19 4.44 -0.30
N THR A 316 4.38 5.61 -0.93
CA THR A 316 4.16 5.75 -2.37
C THR A 316 5.38 5.31 -3.18
N GLY A 317 6.61 5.65 -2.75
CA GLY A 317 7.84 5.23 -3.41
C GLY A 317 8.21 5.99 -4.68
N PHE A 318 7.52 7.06 -5.07
CA PHE A 318 7.95 7.93 -6.15
C PHE A 318 9.25 8.65 -5.83
N ALA A 319 10.05 8.96 -6.87
CA ALA A 319 11.34 9.61 -6.75
C ALA A 319 11.51 10.79 -7.72
N ILE A 320 12.28 11.79 -7.26
CA ILE A 320 12.77 12.91 -8.09
C ILE A 320 14.30 12.98 -8.11
N SER A 321 14.99 12.09 -7.39
CA SER A 321 16.44 11.94 -7.41
C SER A 321 16.87 10.55 -6.94
N ASP A 322 18.12 10.19 -7.27
CA ASP A 322 18.72 8.92 -6.86
C ASP A 322 19.27 9.03 -5.43
N ASN A 323 18.76 8.18 -4.51
CA ASN A 323 19.20 8.13 -3.12
C ASN A 323 20.63 7.56 -2.93
N ASN A 324 21.20 6.91 -3.94
CA ASN A 324 22.58 6.44 -3.90
C ASN A 324 23.59 7.58 -3.79
N THR A 325 23.20 8.77 -4.23
CA THR A 325 24.03 9.98 -4.14
C THR A 325 23.93 10.69 -2.79
N TRP A 326 23.14 10.20 -1.84
CA TRP A 326 22.82 10.89 -0.60
C TRP A 326 23.79 10.59 0.54
N PRO A 327 23.85 11.46 1.58
CA PRO A 327 24.55 11.14 2.82
C PRO A 327 23.96 9.91 3.51
N ALA A 328 24.79 9.14 4.21
CA ALA A 328 24.35 7.96 4.95
C ALA A 328 23.22 8.25 5.94
N PHE A 329 23.22 9.42 6.60
CA PHE A 329 22.14 9.84 7.49
C PHE A 329 20.79 9.96 6.77
N ALA A 330 20.77 10.54 5.56
CA ALA A 330 19.56 10.67 4.76
C ALA A 330 19.02 9.30 4.36
N ALA A 331 19.88 8.35 3.96
CA ALA A 331 19.51 6.99 3.64
C ALA A 331 18.92 6.24 4.85
N VAL A 332 19.54 6.34 6.02
CA VAL A 332 19.02 5.76 7.27
C VAL A 332 17.69 6.39 7.67
N LEU A 333 17.55 7.71 7.54
CA LEU A 333 16.30 8.41 7.84
C LEU A 333 15.15 7.90 6.97
N MET A 334 15.39 7.66 5.66
CA MET A 334 14.39 7.07 4.76
C MET A 334 13.89 5.72 5.25
N ILE A 335 14.79 4.83 5.69
CA ILE A 335 14.42 3.51 6.25
C ILE A 335 13.58 3.69 7.52
N ILE A 336 13.97 4.59 8.42
CA ILE A 336 13.26 4.82 9.69
C ILE A 336 11.84 5.32 9.43
N ILE A 337 11.65 6.30 8.53
CA ILE A 337 10.33 6.89 8.25
C ILE A 337 9.44 5.96 7.41
N SER A 338 9.99 4.92 6.79
CA SER A 338 9.23 3.88 6.10
C SER A 338 8.46 2.95 7.04
N VAL A 339 8.74 2.97 8.35
CA VAL A 339 8.06 2.10 9.34
C VAL A 339 6.72 2.68 9.82
N PRO A 340 6.63 3.97 10.29
CA PRO A 340 5.38 4.52 10.81
C PRO A 340 4.27 4.67 9.77
N CYS A 341 4.58 4.91 8.52
CA CYS A 341 3.66 5.03 7.40
C CYS A 341 2.49 6.03 7.61
N GLY A 342 1.48 6.00 6.74
CA GLY A 342 0.31 6.87 6.83
C GLY A 342 -0.72 6.44 7.87
N MET A 343 -1.85 7.12 7.90
CA MET A 343 -2.93 6.87 8.88
C MET A 343 -3.72 5.60 8.55
N ALA A 344 -4.24 4.93 9.56
CA ALA A 344 -5.21 3.86 9.37
C ALA A 344 -6.45 4.37 8.64
N GLY A 345 -6.98 3.56 7.68
CA GLY A 345 -8.08 3.99 6.80
C GLY A 345 -7.64 4.87 5.63
N SER A 346 -6.36 4.85 5.28
CA SER A 346 -5.76 5.32 4.03
C SER A 346 -5.33 4.14 3.17
N THR A 347 -4.77 4.40 1.99
CA THR A 347 -4.24 3.37 1.08
C THR A 347 -2.84 2.87 1.45
N THR A 348 -2.15 3.48 2.41
CA THR A 348 -0.77 3.17 2.80
C THR A 348 -0.61 1.77 3.39
N GLY A 349 0.57 1.18 3.29
CA GLY A 349 0.98 -0.05 3.98
C GLY A 349 1.50 0.17 5.42
N GLY A 350 2.37 -0.71 5.88
CA GLY A 350 3.18 -0.60 7.09
C GLY A 350 2.44 -0.62 8.43
N VAL A 351 3.12 -0.13 9.49
CA VAL A 351 2.61 -0.19 10.88
C VAL A 351 1.42 0.74 11.13
N LYS A 352 1.28 1.81 10.38
CA LYS A 352 0.33 2.93 10.53
C LYS A 352 0.69 3.91 11.65
N ALA A 353 0.57 5.20 11.33
CA ALA A 353 0.84 6.31 12.26
C ALA A 353 0.01 6.24 13.56
N ASP A 354 -1.22 5.75 13.45
CA ASP A 354 -2.13 5.54 14.60
C ASP A 354 -1.53 4.60 15.66
N ARG A 355 -0.94 3.47 15.22
CA ARG A 355 -0.33 2.49 16.14
C ARG A 355 0.92 3.05 16.81
N ILE A 356 1.74 3.79 16.06
CA ILE A 356 2.93 4.46 16.62
C ILE A 356 2.52 5.55 17.62
N TYR A 357 1.52 6.37 17.28
CA TYR A 357 0.99 7.37 18.20
C TYR A 357 0.50 6.74 19.51
N LEU A 358 -0.26 5.63 19.41
CA LEU A 358 -0.76 4.88 20.55
C LEU A 358 0.38 4.28 21.39
N MET A 359 1.39 3.70 20.76
CA MET A 359 2.57 3.16 21.42
C MET A 359 3.29 4.24 22.24
N LEU A 360 3.55 5.42 21.65
CA LEU A 360 4.21 6.53 22.35
C LEU A 360 3.38 7.03 23.54
N LYS A 361 2.06 7.13 23.40
CA LYS A 361 1.16 7.49 24.51
C LYS A 361 1.20 6.44 25.63
N THR A 362 1.22 5.16 25.27
CA THR A 362 1.30 4.05 26.24
C THR A 362 2.63 4.04 26.98
N ILE A 363 3.75 4.28 26.28
CA ILE A 363 5.09 4.41 26.90
C ILE A 363 5.08 5.56 27.91
N GLY A 364 4.62 6.76 27.50
CA GLY A 364 4.54 7.91 28.39
C GLY A 364 3.68 7.67 29.65
N GLN A 365 2.62 6.86 29.50
CA GLN A 365 1.76 6.46 30.60
C GLN A 365 2.46 5.46 31.55
N GLN A 366 3.17 4.48 31.01
CA GLN A 366 3.93 3.52 31.82
C GLN A 366 5.03 4.20 32.63
N VAL A 367 5.72 5.19 32.03
CA VAL A 367 6.70 6.02 32.76
C VAL A 367 6.04 6.77 33.91
N LYS A 368 4.88 7.42 33.67
CA LYS A 368 4.12 8.11 34.74
C LYS A 368 3.71 7.15 35.85
N LYS A 369 3.25 5.94 35.52
CA LYS A 369 2.86 4.91 36.48
C LYS A 369 4.05 4.42 37.31
N ALA A 370 5.24 4.30 36.69
CA ALA A 370 6.46 3.94 37.40
C ALA A 370 6.87 5.00 38.43
N LEU A 371 6.66 6.29 38.11
CA LEU A 371 6.95 7.42 39.02
C LEU A 371 5.87 7.61 40.09
N HIS A 372 4.62 7.30 39.77
CA HIS A 372 3.44 7.46 40.63
C HIS A 372 2.56 6.21 40.60
N PRO A 373 2.93 5.12 41.33
CA PRO A 373 2.25 3.82 41.28
C PRO A 373 0.76 3.84 41.63
N ALA A 374 0.37 4.76 42.53
CA ALA A 374 -1.03 4.93 42.98
C ALA A 374 -1.91 5.73 41.99
N SER A 375 -1.34 6.30 40.92
CA SER A 375 -2.11 7.09 39.96
C SER A 375 -2.90 6.20 39.02
N ILE A 376 -4.19 6.55 38.81
CA ILE A 376 -5.03 5.92 37.79
C ILE A 376 -4.71 6.61 36.45
N ASN A 377 -3.85 5.99 35.66
CA ASN A 377 -3.47 6.52 34.37
C ASN A 377 -4.18 5.73 33.25
N GLN A 378 -4.91 6.44 32.40
CA GLN A 378 -5.59 5.88 31.24
C GLN A 378 -5.03 6.48 29.95
N VAL A 379 -4.97 5.70 28.87
CA VAL A 379 -4.54 6.19 27.55
C VAL A 379 -5.64 7.04 26.94
N HIS A 380 -5.36 8.30 26.70
CA HIS A 380 -6.29 9.23 26.05
C HIS A 380 -5.86 9.50 24.60
N VAL A 381 -6.80 9.34 23.68
CA VAL A 381 -6.66 9.75 22.28
C VAL A 381 -7.81 10.69 21.94
N GLY A 382 -7.52 11.97 21.79
CA GLY A 382 -8.54 13.00 21.72
C GLY A 382 -9.39 13.00 23.00
N ASN A 383 -10.71 12.88 22.84
CA ASN A 383 -11.68 12.81 23.94
C ASN A 383 -12.00 11.36 24.39
N HIS A 384 -11.37 10.35 23.76
CA HIS A 384 -11.62 8.95 24.11
C HIS A 384 -10.58 8.40 25.07
N ILE A 385 -11.09 7.68 26.05
CA ILE A 385 -10.31 6.87 26.99
C ILE A 385 -10.27 5.45 26.43
N LEU A 386 -9.08 4.94 26.19
CA LEU A 386 -8.90 3.58 25.69
C LEU A 386 -8.68 2.60 26.85
N THR A 387 -9.33 1.44 26.75
CA THR A 387 -9.10 0.30 27.65
C THR A 387 -7.83 -0.45 27.25
N ASN A 388 -7.27 -1.23 28.18
CA ASN A 388 -6.11 -2.06 27.89
C ASN A 388 -6.40 -3.10 26.79
N GLU A 389 -7.64 -3.60 26.70
CA GLU A 389 -8.09 -4.53 25.66
C GLU A 389 -8.05 -3.90 24.26
N GLU A 390 -8.26 -2.59 24.15
CA GLU A 390 -8.15 -1.87 22.88
C GLU A 390 -6.70 -1.53 22.53
N VAL A 391 -5.84 -1.30 23.50
CA VAL A 391 -4.42 -0.94 23.30
C VAL A 391 -3.56 -2.16 22.95
N TYR A 392 -3.75 -3.27 23.67
CA TYR A 392 -2.90 -4.46 23.61
C TYR A 392 -2.75 -5.04 22.18
N PRO A 393 -3.81 -5.22 21.36
CA PRO A 393 -3.65 -5.74 20.00
C PRO A 393 -2.75 -4.91 19.10
N HIS A 394 -2.71 -3.58 19.29
CA HIS A 394 -1.85 -2.68 18.52
C HIS A 394 -0.39 -2.84 18.88
N LEU A 395 -0.07 -3.00 20.18
CA LEU A 395 1.31 -3.23 20.65
C LEU A 395 1.82 -4.61 20.20
N VAL A 396 0.98 -5.64 20.28
CA VAL A 396 1.33 -6.99 19.78
C VAL A 396 1.58 -6.96 18.28
N TYR A 397 0.78 -6.19 17.51
CA TYR A 397 1.02 -6.05 16.08
C TYR A 397 2.39 -5.44 15.78
N ILE A 398 2.78 -4.38 16.50
CA ILE A 398 4.10 -3.75 16.34
C ILE A 398 5.22 -4.76 16.66
N ALA A 399 5.08 -5.53 17.74
CA ALA A 399 6.05 -6.58 18.08
C ALA A 399 6.15 -7.65 16.97
N LEU A 400 5.01 -8.15 16.46
CA LEU A 400 4.97 -9.10 15.35
C LEU A 400 5.61 -8.52 14.07
N TYR A 401 5.39 -7.26 13.79
CA TYR A 401 5.98 -6.59 12.65
C TYR A 401 7.52 -6.61 12.71
N PHE A 402 8.12 -6.27 13.86
CA PHE A 402 9.58 -6.32 14.02
C PHE A 402 10.13 -7.74 14.02
N VAL A 403 9.40 -8.72 14.59
CA VAL A 403 9.77 -10.14 14.52
C VAL A 403 9.77 -10.61 13.06
N THR A 404 8.76 -10.21 12.27
CA THR A 404 8.71 -10.55 10.84
C THR A 404 9.91 -9.96 10.10
N ILE A 405 10.23 -8.68 10.31
CA ILE A 405 11.43 -8.05 9.72
C ILE A 405 12.69 -8.85 10.07
N ALA A 406 12.88 -9.18 11.35
CA ALA A 406 14.09 -9.91 11.80
C ALA A 406 14.22 -11.28 11.10
N ILE A 407 13.11 -12.01 10.94
CA ILE A 407 13.08 -13.29 10.23
C ILE A 407 13.39 -13.10 8.75
N SER A 408 12.72 -12.13 8.08
CA SER A 408 12.92 -11.86 6.65
C SER A 408 14.34 -11.41 6.36
N VAL A 409 14.93 -10.53 7.18
CA VAL A 409 16.33 -10.10 7.05
C VAL A 409 17.28 -11.29 7.18
N ALA A 410 17.10 -12.15 8.19
CA ALA A 410 17.93 -13.34 8.36
C ALA A 410 17.87 -14.27 7.14
N LEU A 411 16.65 -14.52 6.61
CA LEU A 411 16.47 -15.35 5.41
C LEU A 411 17.05 -14.70 4.16
N SER A 412 16.94 -13.37 4.02
CA SER A 412 17.51 -12.62 2.92
C SER A 412 19.04 -12.68 2.91
N ILE A 413 19.69 -12.57 4.08
CA ILE A 413 21.14 -12.72 4.21
C ILE A 413 21.57 -14.14 3.83
N VAL A 414 20.84 -15.17 4.27
CA VAL A 414 21.11 -16.57 3.89
C VAL A 414 20.99 -16.76 2.38
N SER A 415 20.13 -15.99 1.71
CA SER A 415 20.02 -16.02 0.22
C SER A 415 21.16 -15.31 -0.52
N GLY A 416 22.13 -14.73 0.20
CA GLY A 416 23.31 -14.07 -0.38
C GLY A 416 23.22 -12.55 -0.52
N VAL A 417 22.21 -11.91 0.08
CA VAL A 417 22.06 -10.43 0.07
C VAL A 417 22.91 -9.84 1.21
N THR A 418 23.50 -8.66 0.99
CA THR A 418 24.26 -7.93 2.02
C THR A 418 23.34 -7.46 3.15
N ILE A 419 23.88 -7.19 4.33
CA ILE A 419 23.10 -6.85 5.54
C ILE A 419 22.32 -5.55 5.34
N ASP A 420 22.96 -4.53 4.82
CA ASP A 420 22.39 -3.21 4.57
C ASP A 420 21.25 -3.26 3.55
N ALA A 421 21.44 -3.94 2.42
CA ALA A 421 20.40 -4.16 1.43
C ALA A 421 19.27 -5.04 1.95
N SER A 422 19.56 -6.09 2.74
CA SER A 422 18.54 -6.94 3.35
C SER A 422 17.64 -6.17 4.31
N VAL A 423 18.23 -5.36 5.19
CA VAL A 423 17.45 -4.53 6.15
C VAL A 423 16.57 -3.55 5.42
N ALA A 424 17.13 -2.80 4.45
CA ALA A 424 16.38 -1.81 3.69
C ALA A 424 15.25 -2.45 2.86
N ALA A 425 15.54 -3.53 2.14
CA ALA A 425 14.57 -4.18 1.27
C ALA A 425 13.44 -4.88 2.05
N CYS A 426 13.74 -5.58 3.16
CA CYS A 426 12.71 -6.22 3.97
C CYS A 426 11.80 -5.17 4.65
N ILE A 427 12.35 -4.06 5.16
CA ILE A 427 11.55 -2.97 5.72
C ILE A 427 10.68 -2.34 4.62
N SER A 428 11.25 -2.05 3.46
CA SER A 428 10.52 -1.47 2.33
C SER A 428 9.43 -2.41 1.83
N ALA A 429 9.71 -3.70 1.68
CA ALA A 429 8.74 -4.70 1.23
C ALA A 429 7.60 -4.89 2.24
N LEU A 430 7.89 -5.04 3.54
CA LEU A 430 6.87 -5.21 4.57
C LEU A 430 6.07 -3.94 4.85
N SER A 431 6.66 -2.75 4.63
CA SER A 431 5.96 -1.47 4.70
C SER A 431 5.20 -1.12 3.41
N ASN A 432 5.42 -1.85 2.32
CA ASN A 432 4.89 -1.57 0.98
C ASN A 432 5.31 -0.17 0.46
N VAL A 433 6.59 0.17 0.55
CA VAL A 433 7.16 1.47 0.10
C VAL A 433 7.78 1.38 -1.30
N GLY A 434 8.46 0.26 -1.60
CA GLY A 434 9.12 -0.04 -2.88
C GLY A 434 10.62 0.18 -2.87
N PRO A 435 11.12 1.40 -2.90
CA PRO A 435 12.56 1.67 -2.91
C PRO A 435 13.29 1.17 -1.65
N ALA A 436 14.52 0.71 -1.84
CA ALA A 436 15.42 0.30 -0.77
C ALA A 436 16.75 1.12 -0.83
N LEU A 437 17.90 0.48 -0.74
CA LEU A 437 19.23 1.09 -0.86
C LEU A 437 20.06 0.40 -1.94
N GLY A 438 21.10 1.07 -2.39
CA GLY A 438 22.02 0.56 -3.38
C GLY A 438 21.33 0.33 -4.73
N ASP A 439 21.60 -0.80 -5.37
CA ASP A 439 21.01 -1.19 -6.66
C ASP A 439 19.47 -1.21 -6.65
N TRP A 440 18.87 -1.28 -5.48
CA TRP A 440 17.41 -1.31 -5.24
C TRP A 440 16.89 0.02 -4.68
N GLY A 441 17.65 1.11 -4.89
CA GLY A 441 17.32 2.46 -4.45
C GLY A 441 16.12 3.06 -5.17
N THR A 442 15.95 4.38 -5.03
CA THR A 442 14.77 5.11 -5.52
C THR A 442 14.57 5.06 -7.03
N LEU A 443 15.64 4.91 -7.81
CA LEU A 443 15.62 4.72 -9.27
C LEU A 443 16.19 3.35 -9.68
N GLY A 444 16.32 2.43 -8.74
CA GLY A 444 16.90 1.12 -8.94
C GLY A 444 15.91 0.02 -9.29
N SER A 445 16.41 -1.20 -9.49
CA SER A 445 15.63 -2.36 -9.87
C SER A 445 16.03 -3.60 -9.06
N PHE A 446 15.05 -4.39 -8.63
CA PHE A 446 15.27 -5.68 -7.97
C PHE A 446 15.65 -6.82 -8.93
N ASN A 447 15.99 -6.50 -10.19
CA ASN A 447 16.41 -7.52 -11.16
C ASN A 447 17.61 -8.33 -10.68
N SER A 448 18.61 -7.66 -10.08
CA SER A 448 19.82 -8.28 -9.55
C SER A 448 19.61 -9.14 -8.30
N ALA A 449 18.44 -9.07 -7.66
CA ALA A 449 18.17 -9.81 -6.43
C ALA A 449 18.11 -11.33 -6.68
N PRO A 450 18.69 -12.15 -5.79
CA PRO A 450 18.58 -13.61 -5.86
C PRO A 450 17.12 -14.07 -5.87
N VAL A 451 16.82 -15.18 -6.58
CA VAL A 451 15.48 -15.74 -6.71
C VAL A 451 14.82 -15.96 -5.35
N MET A 452 15.57 -16.49 -4.37
CA MET A 452 15.07 -16.71 -3.01
C MET A 452 14.77 -15.40 -2.30
N ALA A 453 15.58 -14.37 -2.46
CA ALA A 453 15.33 -13.05 -1.90
C ALA A 453 14.07 -12.42 -2.50
N LYS A 454 13.87 -12.50 -3.81
CA LYS A 454 12.62 -12.06 -4.47
C LYS A 454 11.39 -12.73 -3.87
N PHE A 455 11.46 -14.03 -3.61
CA PHE A 455 10.35 -14.75 -2.98
C PHE A 455 10.09 -14.27 -1.55
N ILE A 456 11.14 -14.01 -0.75
CA ILE A 456 11.01 -13.45 0.61
C ILE A 456 10.32 -12.07 0.54
N PHE A 457 10.76 -11.20 -0.36
CA PHE A 457 10.17 -9.87 -0.53
C PHE A 457 8.69 -9.96 -0.99
N VAL A 458 8.35 -10.90 -1.86
CA VAL A 458 6.95 -11.18 -2.26
C VAL A 458 6.09 -11.54 -1.05
N VAL A 459 6.60 -12.38 -0.15
CA VAL A 459 5.89 -12.74 1.09
C VAL A 459 5.76 -11.52 2.01
N ASP A 460 6.81 -10.73 2.17
CA ASP A 460 6.78 -9.50 2.99
C ASP A 460 5.78 -8.47 2.46
N MET A 461 5.76 -8.21 1.14
CA MET A 461 4.79 -7.32 0.50
C MET A 461 3.36 -7.77 0.78
N PHE A 462 3.10 -9.06 0.71
CA PHE A 462 1.78 -9.63 1.00
C PHE A 462 1.41 -9.53 2.48
N LEU A 463 2.34 -9.86 3.40
CA LEU A 463 2.16 -9.72 4.85
C LEU A 463 1.89 -8.27 5.26
N GLY A 464 2.61 -7.33 4.67
CA GLY A 464 2.45 -5.90 4.93
C GLY A 464 1.09 -5.37 4.49
N ARG A 465 0.63 -5.77 3.29
CA ARG A 465 -0.61 -5.26 2.70
C ARG A 465 -1.87 -5.78 3.36
N VAL A 466 -1.92 -7.10 3.60
CA VAL A 466 -3.11 -7.78 4.16
C VAL A 466 -3.15 -7.67 5.69
N GLU A 467 -2.11 -7.09 6.27
CA GLU A 467 -1.77 -7.18 7.68
C GLU A 467 -1.44 -8.63 8.13
N ILE A 468 -0.61 -8.77 9.17
CA ILE A 468 -0.07 -10.08 9.57
C ILE A 468 -1.15 -11.00 10.15
N TYR A 469 -2.14 -10.44 10.90
CA TYR A 469 -3.17 -11.23 11.61
C TYR A 469 -4.06 -12.11 10.73
N PRO A 470 -4.64 -11.66 9.61
CA PRO A 470 -5.45 -12.50 8.73
C PRO A 470 -4.70 -13.72 8.20
N ILE A 471 -3.43 -13.53 7.85
CA ILE A 471 -2.59 -14.62 7.32
C ILE A 471 -2.28 -15.64 8.42
N LEU A 472 -1.85 -15.18 9.61
CA LEU A 472 -1.62 -16.06 10.75
C LEU A 472 -2.89 -16.82 11.16
N ALA A 473 -4.07 -16.17 11.10
CA ALA A 473 -5.34 -16.83 11.38
C ALA A 473 -5.65 -17.94 10.39
N VAL A 474 -5.38 -17.75 9.09
CA VAL A 474 -5.56 -18.80 8.07
C VAL A 474 -4.60 -19.94 8.28
N VAL A 475 -3.32 -19.66 8.57
CA VAL A 475 -2.30 -20.68 8.88
C VAL A 475 -2.72 -21.49 10.12
N ALA A 476 -3.10 -20.82 11.20
CA ALA A 476 -3.57 -21.49 12.43
C ALA A 476 -4.80 -22.37 12.19
N MET A 477 -5.75 -21.94 11.33
CA MET A 477 -6.91 -22.75 10.95
C MET A 477 -6.51 -24.00 10.16
N ALA A 478 -5.48 -23.94 9.33
CA ALA A 478 -4.98 -25.09 8.59
C ALA A 478 -4.38 -26.16 9.53
N PHE A 479 -3.60 -25.72 10.52
CA PHE A 479 -3.01 -26.62 11.53
C PHE A 479 -4.05 -27.20 12.52
N SER A 480 -5.04 -26.42 12.95
CA SER A 480 -6.09 -26.87 13.87
C SER A 480 -7.01 -27.95 13.26
N ARG A 481 -7.08 -28.09 11.93
CA ARG A 481 -7.83 -29.15 11.25
C ARG A 481 -7.08 -30.50 11.24
N ARG A 482 -5.76 -30.49 11.39
CA ARG A 482 -4.95 -31.70 11.42
C ARG A 482 -5.04 -32.46 12.76
N ASN A 483 -5.47 -31.77 13.82
CA ASN A 483 -5.56 -32.31 15.19
C ASN A 483 -7.00 -32.70 15.58
N LYS A 484 -7.92 -32.77 14.64
CA LYS A 484 -9.27 -33.34 14.77
C LYS A 484 -9.44 -34.46 13.73
#